data_65f4c7e6f026144a3d551624cfa889c2
#
_entry.id   65f4c7e6f026144a3d551624cfa889c2
#
_cell.length_a   1.000
_cell.length_b   1.000
_cell.length_c   1.000
_cell.angle_alpha   90.00
_cell.angle_beta   90.00
_cell.angle_gamma   90.00
#
_symmetry.space_group_name_H-M   'P 1'
#
loop_
_entity.id
_entity.type
_entity.pdbx_description
1 polymer ?
#
loop_
_entity_poly.entity_id
_entity_poly.type
_entity_poly.pdbx_seq_one_letter_code
_entity_poly.pdbx_strand_id
1 'polypeptide(L)'
;MKNNNFKVTKNKTSLLETVNQNNSIIFITFCFLLGILAGVLIFKTKNSDFGYYSSEFKNICSQLNSGFLSAATHSFLNQLPFAAAVFLSGTCMVGAILVPAVVAVRGAAYGVIMGYAYSSYGLAGIVFNSLILIPSAVIVAVALILSSREALGFSLSLARLALPETKKPRIEQDFKLYCMRQLFVLIFFVAAALVQALMSVSFISFFQFA
;
A
#
# COMPACT_ATOMS: atom_id res chain seq x y z
N MET A 1 29.69 27.78 30.31
CA MET A 1 28.21 27.60 30.28
C MET A 1 27.57 27.59 28.88
N LYS A 2 28.24 27.08 27.83
CA LYS A 2 27.76 27.16 26.43
C LYS A 2 27.41 25.80 25.79
N ASN A 3 27.52 24.68 26.51
CA ASN A 3 27.37 23.33 25.93
C ASN A 3 26.02 22.64 26.16
N ASN A 4 25.16 23.16 27.06
CA ASN A 4 23.89 22.50 27.35
C ASN A 4 22.76 22.89 26.40
N ASN A 5 22.81 24.06 25.78
CA ASN A 5 21.74 24.49 24.86
C ASN A 5 21.79 23.76 23.52
N PHE A 6 22.95 23.26 23.09
CA PHE A 6 23.09 22.54 21.82
C PHE A 6 22.56 21.11 21.90
N LYS A 7 22.66 20.45 23.08
CA LYS A 7 22.07 19.12 23.31
C LYS A 7 20.54 19.17 23.42
N VAL A 8 19.99 20.21 24.03
CA VAL A 8 18.55 20.36 24.21
C VAL A 8 17.82 20.66 22.90
N THR A 9 18.41 21.50 22.02
CA THR A 9 17.87 21.77 20.69
C THR A 9 17.93 20.56 19.77
N LYS A 10 18.99 19.75 19.81
CA LYS A 10 19.12 18.54 18.99
C LYS A 10 18.13 17.45 19.43
N ASN A 11 17.85 17.35 20.72
CA ASN A 11 16.86 16.40 21.24
C ASN A 11 15.42 16.83 20.91
N LYS A 12 15.13 18.12 20.93
CA LYS A 12 13.81 18.66 20.61
C LYS A 12 13.46 18.52 19.12
N THR A 13 14.42 18.69 18.22
CA THR A 13 14.25 18.47 16.78
C THR A 13 14.05 16.97 16.47
N SER A 14 14.80 16.07 17.12
CA SER A 14 14.62 14.63 16.93
C SER A 14 13.27 14.13 17.43
N LEU A 15 12.79 14.64 18.55
CA LEU A 15 11.46 14.30 19.09
C LEU A 15 10.33 14.82 18.19
N LEU A 16 10.46 16.03 17.66
CA LEU A 16 9.47 16.59 16.71
C LEU A 16 9.45 15.83 15.38
N GLU A 17 10.61 15.40 14.89
CA GLU A 17 10.70 14.54 13.71
C GLU A 17 10.07 13.18 13.96
N THR A 18 10.31 12.57 15.11
CA THR A 18 9.71 11.26 15.49
C THR A 18 8.19 11.37 15.65
N VAL A 19 7.69 12.42 16.29
CA VAL A 19 6.23 12.65 16.44
C VAL A 19 5.59 12.91 15.08
N ASN A 20 6.20 13.71 14.23
CA ASN A 20 5.68 14.00 12.89
C ASN A 20 5.71 12.76 11.98
N GLN A 21 6.72 11.89 12.10
CA GLN A 21 6.78 10.62 11.39
C GLN A 21 5.70 9.64 11.83
N ASN A 22 5.38 9.61 13.12
CA ASN A 22 4.33 8.73 13.64
C ASN A 22 2.93 9.18 13.18
N ASN A 23 2.69 10.49 13.13
CA ASN A 23 1.44 11.04 12.61
C ASN A 23 1.23 10.75 11.12
N SER A 24 2.29 10.72 10.31
CA SER A 24 2.20 10.37 8.89
C SER A 24 1.76 8.91 8.68
N ILE A 25 2.27 7.99 9.51
CA ILE A 25 1.86 6.57 9.44
C ILE A 25 0.38 6.42 9.77
N ILE A 26 -0.08 7.06 10.85
CA ILE A 26 -1.49 7.02 11.27
C ILE A 26 -2.39 7.59 10.18
N PHE A 27 -2.01 8.72 9.58
CA PHE A 27 -2.77 9.34 8.49
C PHE A 27 -2.88 8.44 7.26
N ILE A 28 -1.77 7.82 6.81
CA ILE A 28 -1.76 6.91 5.66
C ILE A 28 -2.61 5.67 5.95
N THR A 29 -2.49 5.10 7.16
CA THR A 29 -3.29 3.95 7.58
C THR A 29 -4.79 4.29 7.57
N PHE A 30 -5.15 5.48 8.04
CA PHE A 30 -6.53 5.96 8.01
C PHE A 30 -7.03 6.13 6.57
N CYS A 31 -6.23 6.70 5.66
CA CYS A 31 -6.57 6.80 4.24
C CYS A 31 -6.77 5.41 3.59
N PHE A 32 -5.95 4.42 3.94
CA PHE A 32 -6.11 3.05 3.46
C PHE A 32 -7.43 2.43 3.92
N LEU A 33 -7.77 2.56 5.20
CA LEU A 33 -9.02 2.05 5.76
C LEU A 33 -10.25 2.74 5.16
N LEU A 34 -10.19 4.07 4.99
CA LEU A 34 -11.25 4.82 4.30
C LEU A 34 -11.39 4.34 2.84
N GLY A 35 -10.29 4.03 2.19
CA GLY A 35 -10.29 3.43 0.86
C GLY A 35 -11.06 2.11 0.84
N ILE A 36 -10.79 1.19 1.76
CA ILE A 36 -11.51 -0.10 1.85
C ILE A 36 -13.02 0.13 2.04
N LEU A 37 -13.40 1.01 2.97
CA LEU A 37 -14.81 1.34 3.21
C LEU A 37 -15.47 1.93 1.96
N ALA A 38 -14.80 2.86 1.28
CA ALA A 38 -15.29 3.45 0.04
C ALA A 38 -15.46 2.39 -1.06
N GLY A 39 -14.52 1.45 -1.18
CA GLY A 39 -14.60 0.35 -2.15
C GLY A 39 -15.82 -0.54 -1.93
N VAL A 40 -16.10 -0.92 -0.69
CA VAL A 40 -17.31 -1.70 -0.33
C VAL A 40 -18.58 -0.92 -0.64
N LEU A 41 -18.61 0.39 -0.35
CA LEU A 41 -19.77 1.25 -0.64
C LEU A 41 -20.00 1.43 -2.15
N ILE A 42 -18.93 1.63 -2.93
CA ILE A 42 -18.99 1.73 -4.39
C ILE A 42 -19.58 0.44 -4.96
N PHE A 43 -19.13 -0.72 -4.48
CA PHE A 43 -19.69 -1.99 -4.92
C PHE A 43 -21.19 -2.10 -4.62
N LYS A 44 -21.63 -1.70 -3.41
CA LYS A 44 -23.02 -1.74 -3.00
C LYS A 44 -23.92 -0.81 -3.83
N THR A 45 -23.39 0.36 -4.25
CA THR A 45 -24.16 1.37 -5.00
C THR A 45 -24.24 1.07 -6.50
N LYS A 46 -23.22 0.41 -7.08
CA LYS A 46 -23.12 0.10 -8.51
C LYS A 46 -23.56 -1.33 -8.84
N ASN A 47 -24.76 -1.73 -8.42
CA ASN A 47 -25.34 -3.05 -8.72
C ASN A 47 -25.49 -3.36 -10.23
N SER A 48 -25.31 -2.39 -11.13
CA SER A 48 -25.46 -2.54 -12.58
C SER A 48 -24.26 -3.19 -13.30
N ASP A 49 -23.06 -3.15 -12.72
CA ASP A 49 -21.84 -3.64 -13.36
C ASP A 49 -21.39 -4.99 -12.81
N PHE A 50 -22.34 -5.81 -12.32
CA PHE A 50 -22.07 -7.13 -11.73
C PHE A 50 -21.25 -8.03 -12.67
N GLY A 51 -21.46 -7.92 -13.99
CA GLY A 51 -20.74 -8.68 -15.01
C GLY A 51 -19.25 -8.35 -15.06
N TYR A 52 -18.87 -7.07 -14.92
CA TYR A 52 -17.47 -6.65 -14.90
C TYR A 52 -16.75 -7.19 -13.66
N TYR A 53 -17.32 -7.03 -12.48
CA TYR A 53 -16.73 -7.52 -11.23
C TYR A 53 -16.65 -9.05 -11.17
N SER A 54 -17.62 -9.77 -11.77
CA SER A 54 -17.60 -11.22 -11.86
C SER A 54 -16.46 -11.72 -12.75
N SER A 55 -16.21 -11.07 -13.89
CA SER A 55 -15.11 -11.43 -14.79
C SER A 55 -13.75 -11.18 -14.13
N GLU A 56 -13.59 -10.03 -13.48
CA GLU A 56 -12.34 -9.72 -12.74
C GLU A 56 -12.09 -10.70 -11.58
N PHE A 57 -13.11 -11.04 -10.81
CA PHE A 57 -12.99 -12.01 -9.73
C PHE A 57 -12.63 -13.40 -10.26
N LYS A 58 -13.30 -13.85 -11.35
CA LYS A 58 -12.96 -15.12 -12.01
C LYS A 58 -11.54 -15.13 -12.56
N ASN A 59 -11.09 -14.03 -13.14
CA ASN A 59 -9.70 -13.89 -13.58
C ASN A 59 -8.71 -14.03 -12.42
N ILE A 60 -8.99 -13.39 -11.28
CA ILE A 60 -8.16 -13.53 -10.07
C ILE A 60 -8.15 -15.00 -9.60
N CYS A 61 -9.31 -15.65 -9.52
CA CYS A 61 -9.40 -17.05 -9.10
C CYS A 61 -8.67 -17.98 -10.07
N SER A 62 -8.79 -17.79 -11.39
CA SER A 62 -8.08 -18.59 -12.39
C SER A 62 -6.57 -18.42 -12.32
N GLN A 63 -6.09 -17.19 -12.10
CA GLN A 63 -4.67 -16.89 -11.91
C GLN A 63 -4.12 -17.53 -10.62
N LEU A 64 -4.89 -17.51 -9.54
CA LEU A 64 -4.51 -18.18 -8.30
C LEU A 64 -4.48 -19.71 -8.43
N ASN A 65 -5.29 -20.28 -9.33
CA ASN A 65 -5.36 -21.73 -9.57
C ASN A 65 -4.31 -22.24 -10.59
N SER A 66 -3.57 -21.36 -11.25
CA SER A 66 -2.62 -21.73 -12.33
C SER A 66 -1.26 -22.30 -11.87
N GLY A 67 -1.12 -22.62 -10.58
CA GLY A 67 0.11 -23.13 -9.99
C GLY A 67 0.89 -22.06 -9.23
N PHE A 68 1.75 -22.52 -8.30
CA PHE A 68 2.45 -21.64 -7.35
C PHE A 68 3.23 -20.51 -8.02
N LEU A 69 4.05 -20.81 -9.02
CA LEU A 69 4.92 -19.81 -9.65
C LEU A 69 4.11 -18.79 -10.45
N SER A 70 3.08 -19.24 -11.16
CA SER A 70 2.17 -18.37 -11.91
C SER A 70 1.37 -17.47 -10.97
N ALA A 71 0.81 -18.03 -9.88
CA ALA A 71 0.10 -17.27 -8.87
C ALA A 71 1.00 -16.20 -8.22
N ALA A 72 2.25 -16.53 -7.89
CA ALA A 72 3.21 -15.59 -7.33
C ALA A 72 3.55 -14.43 -8.29
N THR A 73 3.83 -14.75 -9.56
CA THR A 73 4.15 -13.73 -10.58
C THR A 73 2.96 -12.81 -10.85
N HIS A 74 1.76 -13.34 -10.99
CA HIS A 74 0.55 -12.52 -11.16
C HIS A 74 0.26 -11.64 -9.95
N SER A 75 0.39 -12.18 -8.75
CA SER A 75 0.21 -11.41 -7.52
C SER A 75 1.23 -10.27 -7.41
N PHE A 76 2.48 -10.53 -7.76
CA PHE A 76 3.53 -9.52 -7.77
C PHE A 76 3.26 -8.43 -8.81
N LEU A 77 2.96 -8.81 -10.07
CA LEU A 77 2.65 -7.89 -11.15
C LEU A 77 1.45 -6.99 -10.84
N ASN A 78 0.45 -7.51 -10.14
CA ASN A 78 -0.72 -6.73 -9.73
C ASN A 78 -0.41 -5.70 -8.61
N GLN A 79 0.65 -5.91 -7.84
CA GLN A 79 1.09 -4.99 -6.79
C GLN A 79 2.07 -3.93 -7.30
N LEU A 80 2.85 -4.25 -8.34
CA LEU A 80 3.93 -3.45 -8.88
C LEU A 80 3.48 -2.04 -9.34
N PRO A 81 2.35 -1.83 -10.03
CA PRO A 81 1.92 -0.50 -10.47
C PRO A 81 1.64 0.44 -9.28
N PHE A 82 1.13 -0.08 -8.15
CA PHE A 82 0.90 0.73 -6.96
C PHE A 82 2.21 1.10 -6.26
N ALA A 83 3.16 0.17 -6.18
CA ALA A 83 4.49 0.44 -5.66
C ALA A 83 5.21 1.49 -6.52
N ALA A 84 5.15 1.36 -7.86
CA ALA A 84 5.70 2.33 -8.79
C ALA A 84 5.00 3.70 -8.69
N ALA A 85 3.67 3.73 -8.55
CA ALA A 85 2.92 4.97 -8.40
C ALA A 85 3.32 5.72 -7.12
N VAL A 86 3.49 5.03 -5.98
CA VAL A 86 3.96 5.64 -4.74
C VAL A 86 5.40 6.15 -4.90
N PHE A 87 6.28 5.37 -5.54
CA PHE A 87 7.65 5.78 -5.80
C PHE A 87 7.72 7.05 -6.67
N LEU A 88 7.01 7.08 -7.79
CA LEU A 88 6.96 8.24 -8.68
C LEU A 88 6.31 9.45 -8.00
N SER A 89 5.24 9.25 -7.25
CA SER A 89 4.60 10.34 -6.50
C SER A 89 5.56 10.96 -5.48
N GLY A 90 6.42 10.16 -4.85
CA GLY A 90 7.44 10.65 -3.91
C GLY A 90 8.46 11.58 -4.56
N THR A 91 8.79 11.40 -5.85
CA THR A 91 9.73 12.26 -6.59
C THR A 91 9.10 13.58 -7.06
N CYS A 92 7.79 13.74 -6.91
CA CYS A 92 7.08 14.97 -7.26
C CYS A 92 6.86 15.86 -6.03
N MET A 93 6.89 17.18 -6.21
CA MET A 93 6.56 18.14 -5.15
C MET A 93 5.11 18.02 -4.67
N VAL A 94 4.20 17.53 -5.53
CA VAL A 94 2.77 17.31 -5.24
C VAL A 94 2.53 15.94 -4.59
N GLY A 95 3.59 15.16 -4.34
CA GLY A 95 3.52 13.83 -3.78
C GLY A 95 2.83 13.74 -2.41
N ALA A 96 2.86 14.83 -1.64
CA ALA A 96 2.13 14.90 -0.36
C ALA A 96 0.62 14.64 -0.50
N ILE A 97 0.02 14.97 -1.65
CA ILE A 97 -1.40 14.74 -1.95
C ILE A 97 -1.58 13.42 -2.73
N LEU A 98 -0.67 13.13 -3.67
CA LEU A 98 -0.78 11.95 -4.54
C LEU A 98 -0.56 10.64 -3.78
N VAL A 99 0.38 10.60 -2.84
CA VAL A 99 0.70 9.38 -2.09
C VAL A 99 -0.51 8.84 -1.30
N PRO A 100 -1.21 9.65 -0.47
CA PRO A 100 -2.42 9.18 0.21
C PRO A 100 -3.53 8.76 -0.75
N ALA A 101 -3.65 9.43 -1.90
CA ALA A 101 -4.64 9.07 -2.93
C ALA A 101 -4.37 7.68 -3.51
N VAL A 102 -3.11 7.36 -3.87
CA VAL A 102 -2.72 6.02 -4.38
C VAL A 102 -3.02 4.94 -3.34
N VAL A 103 -2.72 5.20 -2.07
CA VAL A 103 -3.00 4.27 -0.97
C VAL A 103 -4.50 4.04 -0.79
N ALA A 104 -5.31 5.10 -0.87
CA ALA A 104 -6.77 5.00 -0.79
C ALA A 104 -7.35 4.22 -1.97
N VAL A 105 -6.87 4.43 -3.20
CA VAL A 105 -7.28 3.67 -4.39
C VAL A 105 -6.96 2.18 -4.22
N ARG A 106 -5.78 1.84 -3.69
CA ARG A 106 -5.44 0.43 -3.40
C ARG A 106 -6.35 -0.18 -2.35
N GLY A 107 -6.66 0.57 -1.28
CA GLY A 107 -7.64 0.16 -0.28
C GLY A 107 -9.02 -0.09 -0.91
N ALA A 108 -9.48 0.80 -1.79
CA ALA A 108 -10.75 0.67 -2.49
C ALA A 108 -10.79 -0.59 -3.38
N ALA A 109 -9.71 -0.91 -4.09
CA ALA A 109 -9.60 -2.13 -4.87
C ALA A 109 -9.81 -3.39 -4.02
N TYR A 110 -9.18 -3.46 -2.83
CA TYR A 110 -9.44 -4.55 -1.88
C TYR A 110 -10.88 -4.57 -1.39
N GLY A 111 -11.44 -3.39 -1.06
CA GLY A 111 -12.83 -3.25 -0.61
C GLY A 111 -13.83 -3.78 -1.62
N VAL A 112 -13.65 -3.47 -2.92
CA VAL A 112 -14.51 -3.96 -4.02
C VAL A 112 -14.44 -5.48 -4.13
N ILE A 113 -13.22 -6.07 -4.14
CA ILE A 113 -13.04 -7.52 -4.25
C ILE A 113 -13.69 -8.25 -3.07
N MET A 114 -13.46 -7.77 -1.85
CA MET A 114 -14.06 -8.34 -0.63
C MET A 114 -15.58 -8.22 -0.63
N GLY A 115 -16.09 -7.06 -1.04
CA GLY A 115 -17.53 -6.80 -1.16
C GLY A 115 -18.20 -7.71 -2.17
N TYR A 116 -17.59 -7.91 -3.34
CA TYR A 116 -18.06 -8.82 -4.37
C TYR A 116 -18.12 -10.27 -3.88
N ALA A 117 -17.01 -10.76 -3.30
CA ALA A 117 -16.92 -12.13 -2.80
C ALA A 117 -18.01 -12.41 -1.72
N TYR A 118 -18.22 -11.46 -0.82
CA TYR A 118 -19.28 -11.57 0.18
C TYR A 118 -20.69 -11.59 -0.43
N SER A 119 -20.97 -10.69 -1.36
CA SER A 119 -22.29 -10.58 -1.99
C SER A 119 -22.65 -11.77 -2.86
N SER A 120 -21.66 -12.36 -3.55
CA SER A 120 -21.87 -13.45 -4.50
C SER A 120 -21.88 -14.83 -3.84
N TYR A 121 -21.06 -15.04 -2.82
CA TYR A 121 -20.82 -16.37 -2.22
C TYR A 121 -21.13 -16.42 -0.72
N GLY A 122 -21.63 -15.34 -0.11
CA GLY A 122 -22.02 -15.30 1.29
C GLY A 122 -20.89 -15.72 2.24
N LEU A 123 -21.14 -16.72 3.09
CA LEU A 123 -20.15 -17.22 4.06
C LEU A 123 -18.92 -17.80 3.40
N ALA A 124 -19.04 -18.51 2.27
CA ALA A 124 -17.91 -19.06 1.53
C ALA A 124 -16.98 -17.91 1.02
N GLY A 125 -17.54 -16.80 0.59
CA GLY A 125 -16.80 -15.60 0.21
C GLY A 125 -16.03 -14.96 1.38
N ILE A 126 -16.60 -14.95 2.58
CA ILE A 126 -15.92 -14.48 3.78
C ILE A 126 -14.72 -15.36 4.11
N VAL A 127 -14.90 -16.68 4.08
CA VAL A 127 -13.82 -17.65 4.36
C VAL A 127 -12.71 -17.53 3.32
N PHE A 128 -13.06 -17.41 2.03
CA PHE A 128 -12.10 -17.18 0.95
C PHE A 128 -11.26 -15.90 1.19
N ASN A 129 -11.93 -14.79 1.46
CA ASN A 129 -11.25 -13.53 1.75
C ASN A 129 -10.32 -13.65 2.97
N SER A 130 -10.79 -14.31 4.03
CA SER A 130 -10.05 -14.45 5.29
C SER A 130 -8.80 -15.32 5.14
N LEU A 131 -8.86 -16.40 4.37
CA LEU A 131 -7.76 -17.35 4.23
C LEU A 131 -6.77 -16.98 3.13
N ILE A 132 -7.26 -16.47 1.99
CA ILE A 132 -6.40 -16.26 0.81
C ILE A 132 -6.02 -14.77 0.67
N LEU A 133 -6.99 -13.85 0.80
CA LEU A 133 -6.74 -12.43 0.52
C LEU A 133 -6.18 -11.66 1.73
N ILE A 134 -6.72 -11.83 2.93
CA ILE A 134 -6.33 -11.01 4.08
C ILE A 134 -4.85 -11.17 4.46
N PRO A 135 -4.24 -12.37 4.52
CA PRO A 135 -2.84 -12.50 4.92
C PRO A 135 -1.89 -11.72 4.00
N SER A 136 -2.09 -11.85 2.69
CA SER A 136 -1.28 -11.11 1.70
C SER A 136 -1.60 -9.60 1.74
N ALA A 137 -2.87 -9.22 1.87
CA ALA A 137 -3.29 -7.82 1.91
C ALA A 137 -2.69 -7.06 3.11
N VAL A 138 -2.54 -7.72 4.27
CA VAL A 138 -1.89 -7.12 5.45
C VAL A 138 -0.42 -6.82 5.16
N ILE A 139 0.31 -7.74 4.54
CA ILE A 139 1.73 -7.52 4.20
C ILE A 139 1.86 -6.40 3.16
N VAL A 140 0.98 -6.38 2.14
CA VAL A 140 0.94 -5.30 1.13
C VAL A 140 0.60 -3.96 1.77
N ALA A 141 -0.36 -3.91 2.72
CA ALA A 141 -0.71 -2.69 3.42
C ALA A 141 0.48 -2.14 4.22
N VAL A 142 1.19 -2.99 4.96
CA VAL A 142 2.40 -2.59 5.68
C VAL A 142 3.47 -2.07 4.72
N ALA A 143 3.72 -2.78 3.61
CA ALA A 143 4.68 -2.37 2.59
C ALA A 143 4.30 -1.01 1.98
N LEU A 144 3.02 -0.79 1.63
CA LEU A 144 2.54 0.48 1.09
C LEU A 144 2.65 1.61 2.12
N ILE A 145 2.32 1.37 3.38
CA ILE A 145 2.43 2.39 4.44
C ILE A 145 3.89 2.82 4.63
N LEU A 146 4.82 1.86 4.67
CA LEU A 146 6.25 2.14 4.78
C LEU A 146 6.77 2.90 3.55
N SER A 147 6.42 2.44 2.33
CA SER A 147 6.75 3.12 1.07
C SER A 147 6.23 4.55 1.05
N SER A 148 4.97 4.74 1.41
CA SER A 148 4.30 6.04 1.43
C SER A 148 4.91 7.01 2.42
N ARG A 149 5.33 6.53 3.59
CA ARG A 149 6.02 7.34 4.60
C ARG A 149 7.33 7.91 4.04
N GLU A 150 8.14 7.07 3.39
CA GLU A 150 9.40 7.51 2.78
C GLU A 150 9.15 8.46 1.60
N ALA A 151 8.13 8.17 0.78
CA ALA A 151 7.72 9.02 -0.34
C ALA A 151 7.26 10.41 0.12
N LEU A 152 6.45 10.49 1.19
CA LEU A 152 6.03 11.75 1.79
C LEU A 152 7.22 12.54 2.34
N GLY A 153 8.15 11.87 3.04
CA GLY A 153 9.35 12.52 3.58
C GLY A 153 10.20 13.15 2.47
N PHE A 154 10.41 12.44 1.37
CA PHE A 154 11.19 12.94 0.25
C PHE A 154 10.46 14.05 -0.52
N SER A 155 9.17 13.89 -0.80
CA SER A 155 8.33 14.92 -1.44
C SER A 155 8.31 16.23 -0.66
N LEU A 156 8.18 16.16 0.68
CA LEU A 156 8.24 17.35 1.54
C LEU A 156 9.63 18.01 1.55
N SER A 157 10.70 17.20 1.46
CA SER A 157 12.07 17.75 1.32
C SER A 157 12.23 18.51 0.01
N LEU A 158 11.67 18.00 -1.09
CA LEU A 158 11.64 18.69 -2.38
C LEU A 158 10.81 19.99 -2.33
N ALA A 159 9.64 19.95 -1.67
CA ALA A 159 8.80 21.11 -1.53
C ALA A 159 9.48 22.23 -0.71
N ARG A 160 10.26 21.88 0.31
CA ARG A 160 11.03 22.86 1.10
C ARG A 160 12.14 23.56 0.31
N LEU A 161 12.67 22.90 -0.74
CA LEU A 161 13.66 23.53 -1.64
C LEU A 161 13.11 24.69 -2.46
N ALA A 162 11.81 24.68 -2.75
CA ALA A 162 11.14 25.76 -3.45
C ALA A 162 10.94 27.01 -2.57
N LEU A 163 11.14 26.89 -1.25
CA LEU A 163 11.04 28.00 -0.31
C LEU A 163 12.41 28.66 -0.10
N PRO A 164 12.55 29.98 -0.25
CA PRO A 164 13.84 30.70 -0.28
C PRO A 164 14.59 30.75 1.06
N GLU A 165 14.00 30.32 2.17
CA GLU A 165 14.53 30.52 3.54
C GLU A 165 15.23 29.33 4.19
N THR A 166 15.37 28.17 3.53
CA THR A 166 15.89 26.98 4.20
C THR A 166 17.27 26.57 3.71
N LYS A 167 18.11 26.07 4.64
CA LYS A 167 19.41 25.44 4.33
C LYS A 167 19.20 24.38 3.24
N LYS A 168 19.90 24.50 2.11
CA LYS A 168 19.82 23.58 0.98
C LYS A 168 20.05 22.14 1.47
N PRO A 169 19.03 21.26 1.42
CA PRO A 169 19.23 19.85 1.72
C PRO A 169 20.18 19.23 0.69
N ARG A 170 20.92 18.19 1.10
CA ARG A 170 21.79 17.43 0.18
C ARG A 170 20.94 16.43 -0.61
N ILE A 171 20.30 16.91 -1.66
CA ILE A 171 19.31 16.17 -2.45
C ILE A 171 19.86 14.84 -2.97
N GLU A 172 21.11 14.81 -3.42
CA GLU A 172 21.73 13.59 -3.98
C GLU A 172 21.81 12.46 -2.93
N GLN A 173 22.16 12.80 -1.69
CA GLN A 173 22.23 11.82 -0.61
C GLN A 173 20.84 11.39 -0.16
N ASP A 174 19.89 12.32 -0.07
CA ASP A 174 18.52 12.04 0.31
C ASP A 174 17.81 11.17 -0.75
N PHE A 175 18.04 11.43 -2.05
CA PHE A 175 17.51 10.63 -3.14
C PHE A 175 18.07 9.20 -3.14
N LYS A 176 19.39 9.05 -2.94
CA LYS A 176 20.02 7.73 -2.85
C LYS A 176 19.45 6.91 -1.70
N LEU A 177 19.28 7.54 -0.53
CA LEU A 177 18.67 6.90 0.64
C LEU A 177 17.22 6.53 0.38
N TYR A 178 16.45 7.40 -0.29
CA TYR A 178 15.08 7.13 -0.71
C TYR A 178 14.98 5.89 -1.61
N CYS A 179 15.81 5.82 -2.66
CA CYS A 179 15.85 4.67 -3.56
C CYS A 179 16.23 3.38 -2.82
N MET A 180 17.23 3.40 -1.94
CA MET A 180 17.61 2.23 -1.15
C MET A 180 16.48 1.75 -0.25
N ARG A 181 15.78 2.65 0.42
CA ARG A 181 14.63 2.30 1.29
C ARG A 181 13.47 1.73 0.49
N GLN A 182 13.20 2.28 -0.71
CA GLN A 182 12.16 1.75 -1.59
C GLN A 182 12.51 0.34 -2.11
N LEU A 183 13.78 0.05 -2.39
CA LEU A 183 14.22 -1.31 -2.74
C LEU A 183 13.98 -2.29 -1.57
N PHE A 184 14.22 -1.87 -0.33
CA PHE A 184 13.90 -2.67 0.85
C PHE A 184 12.40 -2.98 0.95
N VAL A 185 11.55 -1.98 0.68
CA VAL A 185 10.09 -2.18 0.70
C VAL A 185 9.64 -3.14 -0.41
N LEU A 186 10.32 -3.16 -1.56
CA LEU A 186 10.03 -4.08 -2.64
C LEU A 186 10.14 -5.56 -2.20
N ILE A 187 11.04 -5.87 -1.26
CA ILE A 187 11.15 -7.20 -0.67
C ILE A 187 9.85 -7.62 0.04
N PHE A 188 9.18 -6.69 0.71
CA PHE A 188 7.88 -6.96 1.34
C PHE A 188 6.78 -7.26 0.32
N PHE A 189 6.82 -6.61 -0.85
CA PHE A 189 5.88 -6.92 -1.94
C PHE A 189 6.13 -8.33 -2.51
N VAL A 190 7.39 -8.73 -2.66
CA VAL A 190 7.73 -10.11 -3.05
C VAL A 190 7.25 -11.10 -2.00
N ALA A 191 7.50 -10.84 -0.71
CA ALA A 191 7.02 -11.68 0.38
C ALA A 191 5.49 -11.81 0.39
N ALA A 192 4.76 -10.70 0.17
CA ALA A 192 3.31 -10.72 0.07
C ALA A 192 2.81 -11.58 -1.10
N ALA A 193 3.47 -11.50 -2.26
CA ALA A 193 3.14 -12.31 -3.43
C ALA A 193 3.38 -13.81 -3.18
N LEU A 194 4.47 -14.15 -2.51
CA LEU A 194 4.76 -15.55 -2.12
C LEU A 194 3.73 -16.07 -1.11
N VAL A 195 3.37 -15.28 -0.10
CA VAL A 195 2.33 -15.66 0.88
C VAL A 195 1.00 -15.87 0.19
N GLN A 196 0.61 -14.98 -0.73
CA GLN A 196 -0.62 -15.14 -1.51
C GLN A 196 -0.61 -16.42 -2.34
N ALA A 197 0.50 -16.72 -3.01
CA ALA A 197 0.65 -17.94 -3.79
C ALA A 197 0.59 -19.20 -2.92
N LEU A 198 1.23 -19.20 -1.74
CA LEU A 198 1.17 -20.31 -0.78
C LEU A 198 -0.26 -20.55 -0.30
N MET A 199 -0.98 -19.50 0.08
CA MET A 199 -2.36 -19.59 0.54
C MET A 199 -3.29 -20.04 -0.59
N SER A 200 -3.08 -19.58 -1.83
CA SER A 200 -3.89 -20.01 -2.96
C SER A 200 -3.70 -21.51 -3.25
N VAL A 201 -2.47 -21.99 -3.36
CA VAL A 201 -2.20 -23.41 -3.63
C VAL A 201 -2.74 -24.31 -2.53
N SER A 202 -2.68 -23.86 -1.26
CA SER A 202 -3.14 -24.67 -0.12
C SER A 202 -4.65 -24.73 0.02
N PHE A 203 -5.36 -23.66 -0.33
CA PHE A 203 -6.77 -23.52 0.02
C PHE A 203 -7.72 -23.38 -1.17
N ILE A 204 -7.23 -23.03 -2.39
CA ILE A 204 -8.12 -22.75 -3.51
C ILE A 204 -8.92 -23.98 -3.96
N SER A 205 -8.38 -25.19 -3.76
CA SER A 205 -9.06 -26.44 -4.06
C SER A 205 -10.33 -26.68 -3.23
N PHE A 206 -10.45 -26.04 -2.07
CA PHE A 206 -11.66 -26.07 -1.25
C PHE A 206 -12.75 -25.14 -1.75
N PHE A 207 -12.39 -24.16 -2.58
CA PHE A 207 -13.30 -23.14 -3.11
C PHE A 207 -13.55 -23.40 -4.60
N GLN A 208 -14.47 -24.30 -4.91
CA GLN A 208 -14.97 -24.48 -6.28
C GLN A 208 -15.99 -23.37 -6.58
N PHE A 209 -15.51 -22.18 -6.93
CA PHE A 209 -16.34 -21.13 -7.49
C PHE A 209 -16.54 -21.42 -8.98
N ALA A 210 -17.52 -22.26 -9.29
CA ALA A 210 -17.95 -22.54 -10.67
C ALA A 210 -18.71 -21.37 -11.29
#